data_5455924a887c1fd18736dfaaa5828935
#
_entry.id   5455924a887c1fd18736dfaaa5828935
#
_cell.length_a   1.000
_cell.length_b   1.000
_cell.length_c   1.000
_cell.angle_alpha   90.00
_cell.angle_beta   90.00
_cell.angle_gamma   90.00
#
_symmetry.space_group_name_H-M   'P 1'
#
loop_
_entity.id
_entity.type
_entity.pdbx_description
1 polymer ?
#
loop_
_entity_poly.entity_id
_entity_poly.type
_entity_poly.pdbx_seq_one_letter_code
_entity_poly.pdbx_strand_id
1 'polypeptide(L)' 'MTQTIALVDDDRNILTSISIALEREGFKVQTYIDGQ' A
#
# COMPACT_ATOMS: atom_id res chain seq x y z
N MET A 1 7.33 1.96 -17.18
CA MET A 1 6.00 2.32 -16.76
C MET A 1 5.76 1.95 -15.33
N THR A 2 5.01 2.76 -14.62
CA THR A 2 4.77 2.56 -13.20
C THR A 2 3.53 1.70 -13.01
N GLN A 3 3.65 0.66 -12.22
CA GLN A 3 2.51 -0.18 -11.90
C GLN A 3 1.85 0.32 -10.63
N THR A 4 0.54 0.19 -10.59
CA THR A 4 -0.24 0.57 -9.43
C THR A 4 -0.64 -0.67 -8.66
N ILE A 5 -0.38 -0.65 -7.36
CA ILE A 5 -0.69 -1.77 -6.48
C ILE A 5 -1.72 -1.31 -5.47
N ALA A 6 -2.77 -2.10 -5.31
CA ALA A 6 -3.80 -1.82 -4.32
C ALA A 6 -3.59 -2.73 -3.12
N LEU A 7 -3.52 -2.12 -1.95
CA LEU A 7 -3.36 -2.85 -0.70
C LEU A 7 -4.61 -2.72 0.13
N VAL A 8 -5.10 -3.84 0.63
CA VAL A 8 -6.29 -3.85 1.47
C VAL A 8 -5.96 -4.57 2.77
N ASP A 9 -6.14 -3.90 3.88
CA ASP A 9 -5.87 -4.49 5.17
C ASP A 9 -6.66 -3.70 6.21
N ASP A 10 -6.81 -4.28 7.39
CA ASP A 10 -7.48 -3.59 8.49
C ASP A 10 -6.48 -2.93 9.44
N ASP A 11 -5.20 -3.03 9.17
CA ASP A 11 -4.17 -2.46 10.02
C ASP A 11 -3.44 -1.35 9.26
N ARG A 12 -3.67 -0.12 9.69
CA ARG A 12 -3.07 1.02 9.01
C ARG A 12 -1.55 1.00 9.08
N ASN A 13 -0.98 0.56 10.20
CA ASN A 13 0.46 0.53 10.33
C ASN A 13 1.09 -0.40 9.31
N ILE A 14 0.48 -1.54 9.10
CA ILE A 14 0.98 -2.49 8.11
C ILE A 14 0.87 -1.89 6.72
N LEU A 15 -0.25 -1.26 6.40
CA LEU A 15 -0.42 -0.65 5.10
C LEU A 15 0.64 0.41 4.85
N THR A 16 0.91 1.24 5.86
CA THR A 16 1.90 2.29 5.72
C THR A 16 3.29 1.70 5.47
N SER A 17 3.66 0.69 6.24
CA SER A 17 4.98 0.09 6.10
C SER A 17 5.16 -0.53 4.72
N ILE A 18 4.15 -1.26 4.26
CA ILE A 18 4.25 -1.93 2.97
C ILE A 18 4.26 -0.90 1.85
N SER A 19 3.42 0.13 1.96
CA SER A 19 3.37 1.11 0.88
C SER A 19 4.69 1.85 0.74
N ILE A 20 5.34 2.17 1.85
CA ILE A 20 6.64 2.84 1.78
C ILE A 20 7.64 1.95 1.06
N ALA A 21 7.68 0.66 1.42
CA ALA A 21 8.63 -0.25 0.80
C ALA A 21 8.37 -0.38 -0.70
N LEU A 22 7.10 -0.48 -1.10
CA LEU A 22 6.79 -0.63 -2.50
C LEU A 22 7.06 0.63 -3.28
N GLU A 23 6.79 1.78 -2.69
CA GLU A 23 7.06 3.04 -3.37
C GLU A 23 8.54 3.24 -3.61
N ARG A 24 9.37 2.75 -2.70
CA ARG A 24 10.82 2.83 -2.88
C ARG A 24 11.27 2.00 -4.07
N GLU A 25 10.52 0.96 -4.41
CA GLU A 25 10.83 0.14 -5.57
C GLU A 25 10.27 0.71 -6.87
N GLY A 26 9.56 1.82 -6.79
CA GLY A 26 9.05 2.48 -7.97
C GLY A 26 7.60 2.18 -8.30
N PHE A 27 6.89 1.54 -7.38
CA PHE A 27 5.47 1.25 -7.59
C PHE A 27 4.61 2.39 -7.07
N LYS A 28 3.44 2.50 -7.66
CA LYS A 28 2.42 3.37 -7.14
C LYS A 28 1.53 2.56 -6.22
N VAL A 29 1.25 3.07 -5.03
CA VAL A 29 0.51 2.27 -4.05
C VAL A 29 -0.75 3.01 -3.64
N GLN A 30 -1.87 2.30 -3.64
CA GLN A 30 -3.12 2.78 -3.11
C GLN A 30 -3.51 1.88 -1.96
N THR A 31 -3.84 2.48 -0.82
CA THR A 31 -4.17 1.71 0.36
C THR A 31 -5.64 1.88 0.71
N TYR A 32 -6.25 0.80 1.14
CA TYR A 32 -7.65 0.77 1.55
C TYR A 32 -7.73 0.05 2.89
N ILE A 33 -8.44 0.65 3.82
CA ILE A 33 -8.64 0.02 5.12
C ILE A 33 -10.00 -0.64 5.09
N ASP A 34 -9.99 -1.95 5.33
CA ASP A 34 -11.20 -2.72 5.32
C ASP A 34 -11.43 -3.27 6.71
N GLY A 35 -12.34 -2.72 7.43
CA GLY A 35 -12.51 -3.20 8.74
C GLY A 35 -13.43 -2.33 9.40
N GLN A 36 -13.95 -1.86 9.38
CA GLN A 36 -14.73 -1.14 9.94
C GLN A 36 -14.86 -0.80 10.98
#